data_44d50d1de85c2f0ffaf68c14d528d7d6
#
_entry.id   44d50d1de85c2f0ffaf68c14d528d7d6
#
_cell.length_a   1.000
_cell.length_b   1.000
_cell.length_c   1.000
_cell.angle_alpha   90.00
_cell.angle_beta   90.00
_cell.angle_gamma   90.00
#
_symmetry.space_group_name_H-M   'P 1'
#
loop_
_entity.id
_entity.type
_entity.pdbx_description
1 polymer ?
#
loop_
_entity_poly.entity_id
_entity_poly.type
_entity_poly.pdbx_seq_one_letter_code
_entity_poly.pdbx_strand_id
1 'polypeptide(L)'
;MRQDIASYLSWYADGIEKIGQLNSGAMQMQQRCRNAINGHVRDLRLHRLQIAAADGRTPYLFIVAGQSNAVGYGADANGGYESAADVAQFWAWNESPALLKPLKDPVYKSVKGSAWPAFCRRFFELTGHKVYILNVASGGAAVTDGGYTTTNTWADNAYGTLRATARVQFEALKAHLERQQLPFEIGGLLWCQGEAEGGRIAAGTVSAQEYTDGTIDVFAFFRELTDKSDLDVFVSKIGFSMTTLVPGTSAHAGYVAVQEAQESLCRDAAHVHMAFRLAPTFFDVGYMSDHIHYNQAGYNMMGEALASCAATTLNI
;
A
#
# COMPACT_ATOMS: atom_id res chain seq x y z
N MET A 1 18.30 -13.89 -13.76
CA MET A 1 18.24 -14.24 -12.33
C MET A 1 19.33 -15.24 -11.89
N ARG A 2 19.51 -16.41 -12.52
CA ARG A 2 20.62 -17.32 -12.14
C ARG A 2 22.01 -16.73 -12.44
N GLN A 3 22.19 -16.01 -13.57
CA GLN A 3 23.43 -15.36 -13.93
C GLN A 3 23.80 -14.21 -12.98
N ASP A 4 22.79 -13.43 -12.55
CA ASP A 4 23.02 -12.27 -11.68
C ASP A 4 23.48 -12.65 -10.28
N ILE A 5 22.91 -13.73 -9.71
CA ILE A 5 23.33 -14.24 -8.39
C ILE A 5 24.74 -14.84 -8.47
N ALA A 6 25.03 -15.60 -9.53
CA ALA A 6 26.36 -16.17 -9.72
C ALA A 6 27.44 -15.10 -9.92
N SER A 7 27.14 -14.05 -10.70
CA SER A 7 28.01 -12.90 -10.92
C SER A 7 28.24 -12.09 -9.64
N TYR A 8 27.18 -11.88 -8.84
CA TYR A 8 27.28 -11.20 -7.54
C TYR A 8 28.10 -12.00 -6.53
N LEU A 9 27.89 -13.32 -6.45
CA LEU A 9 28.66 -14.20 -5.58
C LEU A 9 30.12 -14.33 -6.00
N SER A 10 30.42 -14.34 -7.31
CA SER A 10 31.78 -14.33 -7.84
C SER A 10 32.51 -13.02 -7.49
N TRP A 11 31.87 -11.87 -7.72
CA TRP A 11 32.44 -10.55 -7.36
C TRP A 11 32.70 -10.44 -5.85
N TYR A 12 31.82 -10.99 -5.03
CA TYR A 12 31.98 -11.01 -3.56
C TYR A 12 33.11 -11.97 -3.14
N ALA A 13 33.25 -13.12 -3.80
CA ALA A 13 34.33 -14.07 -3.55
C ALA A 13 35.68 -13.50 -3.92
N ASP A 14 35.82 -12.84 -5.07
CA ASP A 14 37.04 -12.16 -5.52
C ASP A 14 37.45 -11.00 -4.57
N GLY A 15 36.44 -10.27 -4.05
CA GLY A 15 36.65 -9.24 -3.04
C GLY A 15 37.19 -9.78 -1.72
N ILE A 16 36.65 -10.94 -1.27
CA ILE A 16 37.09 -11.63 -0.07
C ILE A 16 38.52 -12.19 -0.23
N GLU A 17 38.87 -12.73 -1.37
CA GLU A 17 40.20 -13.28 -1.63
C GLU A 17 41.27 -12.19 -1.61
N LYS A 18 41.02 -11.00 -2.16
CA LYS A 18 41.89 -9.84 -2.08
C LYS A 18 42.06 -9.28 -0.65
N ILE A 19 40.99 -9.38 0.19
CA ILE A 19 41.03 -8.95 1.60
C ILE A 19 41.73 -10.02 2.47
N GLY A 20 41.70 -11.27 2.10
CA GLY A 20 42.31 -12.39 2.84
C GLY A 20 43.83 -12.34 2.99
N GLN A 21 44.49 -11.42 2.28
CA GLN A 21 45.97 -11.20 2.38
C GLN A 21 46.37 -10.19 3.47
N LEU A 22 45.43 -9.59 4.19
CA LEU A 22 45.70 -8.53 5.19
C LEU A 22 45.14 -8.93 6.57
N ASN A 23 46.02 -9.46 7.44
CA ASN A 23 45.96 -9.64 8.93
C ASN A 23 44.63 -10.07 9.64
N SER A 24 44.66 -10.34 10.98
CA SER A 24 43.63 -10.97 11.81
C SER A 24 42.23 -10.32 11.76
N GLY A 25 42.12 -9.04 11.47
CA GLY A 25 40.82 -8.33 11.27
C GLY A 25 40.11 -8.76 9.99
N ALA A 26 40.87 -9.12 8.95
CA ALA A 26 40.30 -9.60 7.68
C ALA A 26 39.60 -10.95 7.81
N MET A 27 40.13 -11.84 8.66
CA MET A 27 39.51 -13.17 8.90
C MET A 27 38.15 -13.05 9.60
N GLN A 28 38.01 -12.12 10.56
CA GLN A 28 36.73 -11.85 11.21
C GLN A 28 35.70 -11.27 10.24
N MET A 29 36.12 -10.37 9.38
CA MET A 29 35.27 -9.78 8.34
C MET A 29 34.85 -10.82 7.31
N GLN A 30 35.77 -11.70 6.88
CA GLN A 30 35.49 -12.81 5.99
C GLN A 30 34.44 -13.76 6.59
N GLN A 31 34.54 -14.09 7.88
CA GLN A 31 33.56 -14.94 8.56
C GLN A 31 32.19 -14.28 8.66
N ARG A 32 32.15 -12.98 8.96
CA ARG A 32 30.87 -12.19 8.95
C ARG A 32 30.21 -12.18 7.57
N CYS A 33 31.00 -11.96 6.52
CA CYS A 33 30.50 -12.01 5.14
C CYS A 33 29.96 -13.41 4.77
N ARG A 34 30.68 -14.48 5.11
CA ARG A 34 30.20 -15.87 4.91
C ARG A 34 28.88 -16.13 5.64
N ASN A 35 28.77 -15.69 6.87
CA ASN A 35 27.55 -15.85 7.67
C ASN A 35 26.37 -15.07 7.05
N ALA A 36 26.60 -13.85 6.57
CA ALA A 36 25.59 -13.05 5.87
C ALA A 36 25.15 -13.72 4.56
N ILE A 37 26.10 -14.19 3.74
CA ILE A 37 25.81 -14.91 2.50
C ILE A 37 25.01 -16.19 2.78
N ASN A 38 25.43 -16.98 3.75
CA ASN A 38 24.72 -18.22 4.12
C ASN A 38 23.33 -17.94 4.67
N GLY A 39 23.16 -16.85 5.45
CA GLY A 39 21.85 -16.36 5.88
C GLY A 39 20.95 -16.03 4.69
N HIS A 40 21.45 -15.20 3.79
CA HIS A 40 20.70 -14.81 2.59
C HIS A 40 20.33 -15.99 1.67
N VAL A 41 21.24 -16.95 1.45
CA VAL A 41 20.96 -18.17 0.69
C VAL A 41 19.90 -19.04 1.37
N ARG A 42 19.95 -19.14 2.70
CA ARG A 42 18.93 -19.84 3.48
C ARG A 42 17.57 -19.17 3.34
N ASP A 43 17.53 -17.85 3.45
CA ASP A 43 16.30 -17.07 3.35
C ASP A 43 15.68 -17.16 1.96
N LEU A 44 16.49 -17.15 0.90
CA LEU A 44 16.02 -17.40 -0.48
C LEU A 44 15.46 -18.80 -0.67
N ARG A 45 16.05 -19.83 -0.03
CA ARG A 45 15.53 -21.21 -0.08
C ARG A 45 14.21 -21.33 0.66
N LEU A 46 14.10 -20.73 1.85
CA LEU A 46 12.87 -20.71 2.62
C LEU A 46 11.75 -19.99 1.85
N HIS A 47 12.05 -18.85 1.26
CA HIS A 47 11.10 -18.12 0.43
C HIS A 47 10.58 -18.94 -0.76
N ARG A 48 11.48 -19.66 -1.47
CA ARG A 48 11.07 -20.58 -2.55
C ARG A 48 10.17 -21.72 -2.07
N LEU A 49 10.45 -22.28 -0.89
CA LEU A 49 9.62 -23.32 -0.30
C LEU A 49 8.26 -22.76 0.12
N GLN A 50 8.22 -21.54 0.65
CA GLN A 50 6.96 -20.86 0.98
C GLN A 50 6.11 -20.59 -0.27
N ILE A 51 6.72 -20.12 -1.38
CA ILE A 51 6.02 -19.94 -2.66
C ILE A 51 5.44 -21.27 -3.15
N ALA A 52 6.22 -22.35 -3.14
CA ALA A 52 5.75 -23.67 -3.56
C ALA A 52 4.62 -24.19 -2.66
N ALA A 53 4.70 -23.97 -1.35
CA ALA A 53 3.66 -24.35 -0.40
C ALA A 53 2.39 -23.50 -0.54
N ALA A 54 2.50 -22.27 -1.07
CA ALA A 54 1.38 -21.37 -1.28
C ALA A 54 0.56 -21.67 -2.54
N ASP A 55 1.07 -22.49 -3.45
CA ASP A 55 0.37 -22.78 -4.73
C ASP A 55 -0.98 -23.51 -4.52
N GLY A 56 -1.19 -24.13 -3.35
CA GLY A 56 -2.46 -24.73 -2.98
C GLY A 56 -3.36 -23.90 -2.07
N ARG A 57 -2.93 -22.68 -1.69
CA ARG A 57 -3.70 -21.80 -0.81
C ARG A 57 -4.51 -20.80 -1.62
N THR A 58 -5.74 -20.54 -1.20
CA THR A 58 -6.59 -19.51 -1.81
C THR A 58 -5.98 -18.13 -1.62
N PRO A 59 -5.72 -17.37 -2.71
CA PRO A 59 -5.23 -16.00 -2.60
C PRO A 59 -6.27 -15.05 -1.99
N TYR A 60 -5.80 -13.95 -1.39
CA TYR A 60 -6.65 -12.86 -0.93
C TYR A 60 -6.69 -11.71 -1.93
N LEU A 61 -7.89 -11.19 -2.19
CA LEU A 61 -8.11 -9.97 -2.97
C LEU A 61 -8.26 -8.78 -2.01
N PHE A 62 -7.37 -7.81 -2.10
CA PHE A 62 -7.50 -6.52 -1.43
C PHE A 62 -7.86 -5.42 -2.41
N ILE A 63 -8.80 -4.58 -2.02
CA ILE A 63 -9.17 -3.38 -2.78
C ILE A 63 -8.41 -2.20 -2.18
N VAL A 64 -7.75 -1.43 -3.03
CA VAL A 64 -7.07 -0.18 -2.65
C VAL A 64 -7.92 0.98 -3.11
N ALA A 65 -8.30 1.86 -2.19
CA ALA A 65 -9.03 3.07 -2.50
C ALA A 65 -8.55 4.26 -1.65
N GLY A 66 -8.98 5.46 -2.03
CA GLY A 66 -8.54 6.68 -1.40
C GLY A 66 -8.03 7.70 -2.40
N GLN A 67 -6.94 8.41 -2.07
CA GLN A 67 -6.39 9.44 -2.93
C GLN A 67 -4.92 9.18 -3.34
N SER A 68 -4.13 10.22 -3.61
CA SER A 68 -2.81 10.09 -4.24
C SER A 68 -1.83 9.18 -3.49
N ASN A 69 -1.82 9.20 -2.15
CA ASN A 69 -0.98 8.28 -1.37
C ASN A 69 -1.45 6.81 -1.46
N ALA A 70 -2.72 6.56 -1.81
CA ALA A 70 -3.21 5.22 -2.15
C ALA A 70 -2.86 4.83 -3.60
N VAL A 71 -2.85 5.79 -4.54
CA VAL A 71 -2.40 5.52 -5.93
C VAL A 71 -0.93 5.09 -5.95
N GLY A 72 -0.07 5.77 -5.19
CA GLY A 72 1.38 5.62 -5.19
C GLY A 72 2.06 6.68 -6.04
N TYR A 73 2.69 7.67 -5.40
CA TYR A 73 3.42 8.76 -6.02
C TYR A 73 4.87 8.85 -5.50
N GLY A 74 5.37 7.74 -4.93
CA GLY A 74 6.74 7.65 -4.42
C GLY A 74 7.76 7.89 -5.51
N ALA A 75 8.44 9.03 -5.44
CA ALA A 75 9.63 9.23 -6.24
C ALA A 75 10.81 8.64 -5.48
N ASP A 76 11.42 7.60 -6.01
CA ASP A 76 12.77 7.27 -5.63
C ASP A 76 13.71 7.93 -6.63
N ALA A 77 14.57 8.82 -6.15
CA ALA A 77 15.61 9.46 -6.94
C ALA A 77 16.60 8.44 -7.54
N ASN A 78 16.66 7.23 -6.98
CA ASN A 78 17.55 6.15 -7.38
C ASN A 78 16.85 5.05 -8.19
N GLY A 79 15.58 5.20 -8.53
CA GLY A 79 14.87 4.33 -9.50
C GLY A 79 14.60 2.90 -9.04
N GLY A 80 14.67 2.60 -7.77
CA GLY A 80 14.36 1.30 -7.20
C GLY A 80 12.87 1.09 -7.03
N TYR A 81 12.16 0.65 -8.09
CA TYR A 81 10.77 0.22 -7.93
C TYR A 81 10.70 -1.12 -7.21
N GLU A 82 9.86 -1.17 -6.19
CA GLU A 82 9.60 -2.40 -5.44
C GLU A 82 8.80 -3.42 -6.27
N SER A 83 8.98 -4.69 -5.96
CA SER A 83 8.32 -5.78 -6.66
C SER A 83 7.92 -6.91 -5.72
N ALA A 84 6.69 -7.39 -5.87
CA ALA A 84 6.17 -8.60 -5.26
C ALA A 84 5.62 -9.58 -6.34
N ALA A 85 6.20 -9.55 -7.52
CA ALA A 85 5.73 -10.26 -8.71
C ALA A 85 5.67 -11.78 -8.56
N ASP A 86 6.38 -12.35 -7.60
CA ASP A 86 6.43 -13.77 -7.25
C ASP A 86 5.29 -14.21 -6.32
N VAL A 87 4.67 -13.28 -5.62
CA VAL A 87 3.65 -13.55 -4.58
C VAL A 87 2.34 -12.79 -4.78
N ALA A 88 2.30 -11.85 -5.73
CA ALA A 88 1.11 -11.03 -5.97
C ALA A 88 0.92 -10.63 -7.43
N GLN A 89 -0.34 -10.35 -7.78
CA GLN A 89 -0.75 -9.80 -9.05
C GLN A 89 -1.67 -8.60 -8.83
N PHE A 90 -1.70 -7.67 -9.79
CA PHE A 90 -2.63 -6.55 -9.78
C PHE A 90 -3.49 -6.51 -11.03
N TRP A 91 -4.71 -5.96 -10.91
CA TRP A 91 -5.61 -5.77 -12.03
C TRP A 91 -5.25 -4.51 -12.80
N ALA A 92 -4.63 -4.69 -13.97
CA ALA A 92 -4.20 -3.61 -14.85
C ALA A 92 -5.38 -3.16 -15.76
N TRP A 93 -6.38 -2.54 -15.16
CA TRP A 93 -7.62 -2.17 -15.84
C TRP A 93 -7.49 -0.94 -16.77
N ASN A 94 -6.42 -0.18 -16.66
CA ASN A 94 -6.09 0.90 -17.58
C ASN A 94 -5.46 0.42 -18.89
N GLU A 95 -5.29 -0.87 -19.06
CA GLU A 95 -4.82 -1.50 -20.29
C GLU A 95 -5.99 -2.04 -21.11
N SER A 96 -5.76 -2.27 -22.40
CA SER A 96 -6.77 -2.80 -23.31
C SER A 96 -6.22 -4.04 -24.03
N PRO A 97 -6.70 -5.24 -23.71
CA PRO A 97 -7.69 -5.56 -22.67
C PRO A 97 -7.11 -5.44 -21.24
N ALA A 98 -8.00 -5.22 -20.27
CA ALA A 98 -7.63 -5.30 -18.85
C ALA A 98 -7.23 -6.73 -18.48
N LEU A 99 -6.16 -6.90 -17.68
CA LEU A 99 -5.63 -8.21 -17.31
C LEU A 99 -4.92 -8.19 -15.95
N LEU A 100 -4.76 -9.38 -15.36
CA LEU A 100 -3.88 -9.56 -14.20
C LEU A 100 -2.42 -9.54 -14.63
N LYS A 101 -1.62 -8.74 -13.94
CA LYS A 101 -0.16 -8.65 -14.12
C LYS A 101 0.57 -8.96 -12.83
N PRO A 102 1.80 -9.51 -12.90
CA PRO A 102 2.67 -9.60 -11.74
C PRO A 102 2.83 -8.23 -11.07
N LEU A 103 2.65 -8.18 -9.75
CA LEU A 103 2.65 -6.92 -9.01
C LEU A 103 4.07 -6.36 -8.91
N LYS A 104 4.28 -5.27 -9.61
CA LYS A 104 5.53 -4.52 -9.68
C LYS A 104 5.19 -3.06 -9.89
N ASP A 105 5.88 -2.16 -9.17
CA ASP A 105 5.74 -0.74 -9.43
C ASP A 105 6.23 -0.36 -10.85
N PRO A 106 5.59 0.62 -11.49
CA PRO A 106 4.40 1.35 -11.04
C PRO A 106 3.13 0.51 -11.12
N VAL A 107 2.35 0.50 -10.03
CA VAL A 107 1.05 -0.15 -9.97
C VAL A 107 -0.01 0.84 -10.43
N TYR A 108 -0.85 0.44 -11.41
CA TYR A 108 -1.94 1.23 -11.93
C TYR A 108 -1.47 2.57 -12.57
N LYS A 109 -2.20 3.67 -12.42
CA LYS A 109 -1.91 4.98 -13.05
C LYS A 109 -0.63 5.66 -12.55
N SER A 110 -0.01 5.15 -11.51
CA SER A 110 1.25 5.69 -11.04
C SER A 110 2.35 5.46 -12.08
N VAL A 111 3.24 6.43 -12.20
CA VAL A 111 4.52 6.27 -12.91
C VAL A 111 5.67 6.14 -11.92
N LYS A 112 5.35 5.93 -10.65
CA LYS A 112 6.25 5.97 -9.49
C LYS A 112 6.00 4.78 -8.57
N GLY A 113 6.71 4.68 -7.46
CA GLY A 113 6.56 3.63 -6.46
C GLY A 113 5.33 3.79 -5.57
N SER A 114 4.94 2.70 -4.93
CA SER A 114 3.75 2.60 -4.08
C SER A 114 4.00 1.72 -2.84
N ALA A 115 3.01 1.64 -1.93
CA ALA A 115 3.05 0.77 -0.75
C ALA A 115 2.73 -0.72 -1.07
N TRP A 116 2.18 -1.01 -2.24
CA TRP A 116 1.49 -2.27 -2.49
C TRP A 116 2.43 -3.45 -2.67
N PRO A 117 3.61 -3.34 -3.29
CA PRO A 117 4.58 -4.43 -3.28
C PRO A 117 5.06 -4.80 -1.87
N ALA A 118 5.33 -3.81 -1.01
CA ALA A 118 5.73 -4.05 0.38
C ALA A 118 4.59 -4.69 1.19
N PHE A 119 3.35 -4.21 1.02
CA PHE A 119 2.16 -4.82 1.59
C PHE A 119 2.05 -6.31 1.21
N CYS A 120 2.08 -6.62 -0.08
CA CYS A 120 1.86 -7.99 -0.56
C CYS A 120 2.97 -8.94 -0.12
N ARG A 121 4.23 -8.49 -0.15
CA ARG A 121 5.36 -9.27 0.33
C ARG A 121 5.24 -9.57 1.82
N ARG A 122 4.97 -8.55 2.63
CA ARG A 122 4.82 -8.71 4.07
C ARG A 122 3.62 -9.58 4.43
N PHE A 123 2.48 -9.41 3.76
CA PHE A 123 1.31 -10.25 3.96
C PHE A 123 1.61 -11.71 3.64
N PHE A 124 2.27 -11.98 2.52
CA PHE A 124 2.71 -13.33 2.15
C PHE A 124 3.69 -13.94 3.17
N GLU A 125 4.65 -13.16 3.64
CA GLU A 125 5.61 -13.62 4.68
C GLU A 125 4.91 -14.06 5.97
N LEU A 126 3.87 -13.34 6.37
CA LEU A 126 3.13 -13.62 7.59
C LEU A 126 2.15 -14.79 7.45
N THR A 127 1.51 -14.93 6.29
CA THR A 127 0.34 -15.80 6.11
C THR A 127 0.58 -16.96 5.14
N GLY A 128 1.53 -16.82 4.23
CA GLY A 128 1.75 -17.76 3.12
C GLY A 128 0.67 -17.69 2.03
N HIS A 129 -0.25 -16.72 2.05
CA HIS A 129 -1.25 -16.52 1.02
C HIS A 129 -0.79 -15.50 -0.03
N LYS A 130 -0.97 -15.85 -1.31
CA LYS A 130 -0.75 -14.92 -2.42
C LYS A 130 -1.83 -13.83 -2.44
N VAL A 131 -1.56 -12.72 -3.12
CA VAL A 131 -2.41 -11.54 -3.10
C VAL A 131 -2.80 -11.09 -4.51
N TYR A 132 -4.07 -10.74 -4.68
CA TYR A 132 -4.57 -9.92 -5.79
C TYR A 132 -4.81 -8.49 -5.30
N ILE A 133 -4.40 -7.49 -6.06
CA ILE A 133 -4.67 -6.07 -5.78
C ILE A 133 -5.56 -5.47 -6.87
N LEU A 134 -6.65 -4.85 -6.43
CA LEU A 134 -7.45 -3.94 -7.23
C LEU A 134 -7.23 -2.52 -6.73
N ASN A 135 -6.45 -1.69 -7.43
CA ASN A 135 -6.26 -0.29 -7.07
C ASN A 135 -7.21 0.61 -7.88
N VAL A 136 -8.19 1.20 -7.20
CA VAL A 136 -9.18 2.15 -7.75
C VAL A 136 -9.03 3.55 -7.17
N ALA A 137 -7.96 3.81 -6.43
CA ALA A 137 -7.67 5.13 -5.86
C ALA A 137 -7.50 6.21 -6.95
N SER A 138 -7.75 7.47 -6.60
CA SER A 138 -7.61 8.60 -7.52
C SER A 138 -6.96 9.81 -6.84
N GLY A 139 -5.96 10.41 -7.50
CA GLY A 139 -5.23 11.56 -6.94
C GLY A 139 -6.15 12.73 -6.62
N GLY A 140 -6.04 13.30 -5.40
CA GLY A 140 -6.88 14.42 -4.96
C GLY A 140 -8.36 14.10 -4.72
N ALA A 141 -8.73 12.80 -4.64
CA ALA A 141 -10.10 12.40 -4.39
C ALA A 141 -10.58 12.79 -2.98
N ALA A 142 -11.78 13.33 -2.89
CA ALA A 142 -12.47 13.65 -1.66
C ALA A 142 -13.51 12.58 -1.30
N VAL A 143 -13.99 12.56 -0.05
CA VAL A 143 -15.17 11.78 0.37
C VAL A 143 -16.42 12.65 0.47
N THR A 144 -16.24 13.96 0.43
CA THR A 144 -17.30 14.97 0.43
C THR A 144 -17.48 15.56 -0.97
N ASP A 145 -18.56 16.31 -1.19
CA ASP A 145 -18.79 17.01 -2.45
C ASP A 145 -17.65 17.98 -2.78
N GLY A 146 -17.14 17.90 -4.01
CA GLY A 146 -16.14 18.83 -4.52
C GLY A 146 -14.69 18.51 -4.11
N GLY A 147 -14.14 17.40 -4.53
CA GLY A 147 -12.69 17.10 -4.47
C GLY A 147 -11.85 18.11 -5.27
N TYR A 148 -10.65 17.73 -5.69
CA TYR A 148 -9.80 18.57 -6.54
C TYR A 148 -10.50 19.01 -7.84
N THR A 149 -11.40 18.17 -8.33
CA THR A 149 -12.41 18.49 -9.35
C THR A 149 -13.77 17.98 -8.89
N THR A 150 -14.86 18.56 -9.37
CA THR A 150 -16.23 18.20 -8.99
C THR A 150 -16.56 16.73 -9.25
N THR A 151 -15.84 16.06 -10.16
CA THR A 151 -16.03 14.64 -10.53
C THR A 151 -15.11 13.69 -9.78
N ASN A 152 -14.07 14.19 -9.13
CA ASN A 152 -13.07 13.38 -8.44
C ASN A 152 -13.42 13.20 -6.97
N THR A 153 -14.54 12.59 -6.70
CA THR A 153 -15.04 12.35 -5.35
C THR A 153 -15.59 10.94 -5.18
N TRP A 154 -15.45 10.43 -3.96
CA TRP A 154 -16.09 9.20 -3.48
C TRP A 154 -17.52 9.45 -2.97
N ALA A 155 -17.95 10.72 -2.85
CA ALA A 155 -19.32 11.04 -2.48
C ALA A 155 -20.32 10.44 -3.49
N ASP A 156 -21.46 9.97 -3.00
CA ASP A 156 -22.56 9.51 -3.84
C ASP A 156 -23.37 10.69 -4.34
N ASN A 157 -22.91 11.29 -5.42
CA ASN A 157 -23.58 12.42 -6.04
C ASN A 157 -23.61 12.28 -7.57
N ALA A 158 -24.36 13.16 -8.23
CA ALA A 158 -24.53 13.14 -9.70
C ALA A 158 -23.24 13.35 -10.49
N TYR A 159 -22.16 13.78 -9.86
CA TYR A 159 -20.87 14.10 -10.49
C TYR A 159 -19.77 13.10 -10.14
N GLY A 160 -19.91 12.34 -9.03
CA GLY A 160 -18.91 11.38 -8.58
C GLY A 160 -18.82 10.16 -9.49
N THR A 161 -17.63 9.92 -10.06
CA THR A 161 -17.40 8.77 -10.96
C THR A 161 -16.61 7.65 -10.31
N LEU A 162 -16.04 7.86 -9.10
CA LEU A 162 -15.12 6.91 -8.50
C LEU A 162 -15.81 5.62 -8.06
N ARG A 163 -17.01 5.69 -7.50
CA ARG A 163 -17.80 4.50 -7.13
C ARG A 163 -18.20 3.70 -8.35
N ALA A 164 -18.66 4.36 -9.43
CA ALA A 164 -18.99 3.69 -10.68
C ALA A 164 -17.76 3.00 -11.28
N THR A 165 -16.60 3.66 -11.28
CA THR A 165 -15.33 3.08 -11.72
C THR A 165 -14.95 1.87 -10.86
N ALA A 166 -15.03 1.97 -9.53
CA ALA A 166 -14.72 0.89 -8.61
C ALA A 166 -15.62 -0.33 -8.86
N ARG A 167 -16.92 -0.12 -9.03
CA ARG A 167 -17.89 -1.18 -9.34
C ARG A 167 -17.55 -1.88 -10.66
N VAL A 168 -17.36 -1.13 -11.73
CA VAL A 168 -17.01 -1.69 -13.04
C VAL A 168 -15.73 -2.52 -12.99
N GLN A 169 -14.71 -2.03 -12.29
CA GLN A 169 -13.41 -2.72 -12.23
C GLN A 169 -13.44 -3.93 -11.29
N PHE A 170 -14.16 -3.87 -10.18
CA PHE A 170 -14.34 -5.01 -9.29
C PHE A 170 -15.09 -6.16 -10.01
N GLU A 171 -16.20 -5.86 -10.68
CA GLU A 171 -16.97 -6.85 -11.41
C GLU A 171 -16.18 -7.45 -12.59
N ALA A 172 -15.40 -6.63 -13.29
CA ALA A 172 -14.54 -7.11 -14.38
C ALA A 172 -13.44 -8.05 -13.88
N LEU A 173 -12.79 -7.71 -12.76
CA LEU A 173 -11.78 -8.57 -12.12
C LEU A 173 -12.42 -9.87 -11.62
N LYS A 174 -13.53 -9.79 -10.91
CA LYS A 174 -14.28 -10.96 -10.42
C LYS A 174 -14.61 -11.91 -11.56
N ALA A 175 -15.23 -11.40 -12.63
CA ALA A 175 -15.56 -12.19 -13.82
C ALA A 175 -14.30 -12.77 -14.50
N HIS A 176 -13.15 -12.07 -14.46
CA HIS A 176 -11.90 -12.59 -14.98
C HIS A 176 -11.40 -13.77 -14.14
N LEU A 177 -11.37 -13.64 -12.80
CA LEU A 177 -10.93 -14.71 -11.90
C LEU A 177 -11.82 -15.93 -12.02
N GLU A 178 -13.14 -15.77 -12.08
CA GLU A 178 -14.11 -16.86 -12.28
C GLU A 178 -13.89 -17.59 -13.61
N ARG A 179 -13.74 -16.87 -14.72
CA ARG A 179 -13.46 -17.49 -16.04
C ARG A 179 -12.15 -18.27 -16.08
N GLN A 180 -11.15 -17.82 -15.33
CA GLN A 180 -9.85 -18.48 -15.23
C GLN A 180 -9.83 -19.58 -14.15
N GLN A 181 -10.94 -19.79 -13.45
CA GLN A 181 -11.05 -20.74 -12.32
C GLN A 181 -10.01 -20.46 -11.22
N LEU A 182 -9.69 -19.19 -11.00
CA LEU A 182 -8.76 -18.73 -9.97
C LEU A 182 -9.55 -18.42 -8.70
N PRO A 183 -9.41 -19.23 -7.64
CA PRO A 183 -10.11 -18.96 -6.39
C PRO A 183 -9.55 -17.71 -5.71
N PHE A 184 -10.37 -17.01 -4.96
CA PHE A 184 -9.95 -15.89 -4.11
C PHE A 184 -10.91 -15.69 -2.94
N GLU A 185 -10.40 -15.06 -1.88
CA GLU A 185 -11.18 -14.54 -0.77
C GLU A 185 -11.00 -13.02 -0.71
N ILE A 186 -12.04 -12.30 -0.31
CA ILE A 186 -11.93 -10.85 -0.10
C ILE A 186 -11.20 -10.61 1.23
N GLY A 187 -10.01 -10.00 1.16
CA GLY A 187 -9.18 -9.71 2.33
C GLY A 187 -9.55 -8.39 3.02
N GLY A 188 -10.04 -7.40 2.29
CA GLY A 188 -10.44 -6.12 2.86
C GLY A 188 -10.20 -4.92 1.95
N LEU A 189 -10.51 -3.75 2.49
CA LEU A 189 -10.28 -2.44 1.88
C LEU A 189 -9.04 -1.79 2.51
N LEU A 190 -8.06 -1.41 1.69
CA LEU A 190 -6.89 -0.62 2.09
C LEU A 190 -7.19 0.85 1.77
N TRP A 191 -7.33 1.68 2.81
CA TRP A 191 -7.82 3.05 2.70
C TRP A 191 -6.78 4.10 3.09
N CYS A 192 -6.42 4.98 2.13
CA CYS A 192 -5.51 6.11 2.35
C CYS A 192 -6.12 7.37 1.72
N GLN A 193 -6.77 8.21 2.54
CA GLN A 193 -7.47 9.41 2.07
C GLN A 193 -7.65 10.39 3.25
N GLY A 194 -7.73 11.69 2.98
CA GLY A 194 -8.08 12.71 3.96
C GLY A 194 -7.36 14.05 3.75
N GLU A 195 -6.28 14.10 2.97
CA GLU A 195 -5.52 15.33 2.72
C GLU A 195 -6.36 16.37 1.96
N ALA A 196 -7.27 15.92 1.09
CA ALA A 196 -8.20 16.79 0.39
C ALA A 196 -9.15 17.50 1.38
N GLU A 197 -9.72 16.74 2.32
CA GLU A 197 -10.59 17.30 3.36
C GLU A 197 -9.82 18.11 4.38
N GLY A 198 -8.61 17.76 4.74
CA GLY A 198 -7.77 18.55 5.64
C GLY A 198 -7.62 20.00 5.15
N GLY A 199 -7.37 20.19 3.85
CA GLY A 199 -7.34 21.52 3.24
C GLY A 199 -8.69 22.23 3.25
N ARG A 200 -9.78 21.51 3.03
CA ARG A 200 -11.16 22.06 2.99
C ARG A 200 -11.69 22.39 4.38
N ILE A 201 -11.36 21.60 5.39
CA ILE A 201 -11.67 21.91 6.80
C ILE A 201 -10.91 23.17 7.22
N ALA A 202 -9.63 23.28 6.85
CA ALA A 202 -8.84 24.48 7.08
C ALA A 202 -9.44 25.75 6.45
N ALA A 203 -10.08 25.59 5.28
CA ALA A 203 -10.78 26.68 4.58
C ALA A 203 -12.20 26.92 5.10
N GLY A 204 -12.70 26.12 6.04
CA GLY A 204 -14.07 26.23 6.58
C GLY A 204 -15.17 25.85 5.59
N THR A 205 -14.86 25.09 4.52
CA THR A 205 -15.81 24.66 3.50
C THR A 205 -16.37 23.25 3.74
N VAL A 206 -15.77 22.49 4.64
CA VAL A 206 -16.19 21.15 5.09
C VAL A 206 -15.90 21.04 6.59
N SER A 207 -16.72 20.34 7.32
CA SER A 207 -16.49 20.00 8.73
C SER A 207 -15.83 18.63 8.89
N ALA A 208 -15.23 18.37 10.04
CA ALA A 208 -14.72 17.04 10.39
C ALA A 208 -15.84 15.98 10.45
N GLN A 209 -17.07 16.40 10.81
CA GLN A 209 -18.22 15.49 10.80
C GLN A 209 -18.62 15.09 9.39
N GLU A 210 -18.70 16.01 8.44
CA GLU A 210 -18.97 15.70 7.03
C GLU A 210 -17.91 14.78 6.43
N TYR A 211 -16.63 14.95 6.82
CA TYR A 211 -15.57 14.00 6.46
C TYR A 211 -15.83 12.59 7.03
N THR A 212 -16.19 12.50 8.30
CA THR A 212 -16.50 11.22 8.95
C THR A 212 -17.68 10.53 8.30
N ASP A 213 -18.78 11.25 8.09
CA ASP A 213 -20.01 10.73 7.48
C ASP A 213 -19.75 10.26 6.04
N GLY A 214 -19.05 11.06 5.24
CA GLY A 214 -18.66 10.69 3.88
C GLY A 214 -17.75 9.46 3.83
N THR A 215 -16.84 9.32 4.80
CA THR A 215 -15.95 8.15 4.89
C THR A 215 -16.73 6.89 5.25
N ILE A 216 -17.66 6.96 6.20
CA ILE A 216 -18.56 5.84 6.57
C ILE A 216 -19.39 5.41 5.36
N ASP A 217 -19.92 6.35 4.62
CA ASP A 217 -20.72 6.07 3.42
C ASP A 217 -19.90 5.40 2.31
N VAL A 218 -18.63 5.79 2.13
CA VAL A 218 -17.70 5.08 1.23
C VAL A 218 -17.45 3.65 1.71
N PHE A 219 -17.27 3.42 2.99
CA PHE A 219 -17.06 2.06 3.51
C PHE A 219 -18.31 1.19 3.33
N ALA A 220 -19.51 1.76 3.52
CA ALA A 220 -20.77 1.09 3.23
C ALA A 220 -20.88 0.69 1.75
N PHE A 221 -20.48 1.59 0.83
CA PHE A 221 -20.42 1.28 -0.59
C PHE A 221 -19.49 0.07 -0.90
N PHE A 222 -18.30 0.00 -0.31
CA PHE A 222 -17.41 -1.15 -0.54
C PHE A 222 -17.92 -2.44 0.09
N ARG A 223 -18.61 -2.37 1.23
CA ARG A 223 -19.32 -3.52 1.83
C ARG A 223 -20.42 -4.05 0.91
N GLU A 224 -21.25 -3.17 0.36
CA GLU A 224 -22.25 -3.54 -0.66
C GLU A 224 -21.59 -4.13 -1.90
N LEU A 225 -20.56 -3.47 -2.45
CA LEU A 225 -19.87 -3.91 -3.66
C LEU A 225 -19.30 -5.33 -3.54
N THR A 226 -18.77 -5.67 -2.39
CA THR A 226 -18.14 -6.98 -2.13
C THR A 226 -19.10 -8.03 -1.59
N ASP A 227 -20.36 -7.67 -1.33
CA ASP A 227 -21.34 -8.51 -0.62
C ASP A 227 -20.82 -9.02 0.74
N LYS A 228 -20.05 -8.16 1.44
CA LYS A 228 -19.49 -8.44 2.78
C LYS A 228 -19.84 -7.29 3.72
N SER A 229 -20.92 -7.45 4.49
CA SER A 229 -21.34 -6.44 5.49
C SER A 229 -20.30 -6.21 6.60
N ASP A 230 -19.44 -7.20 6.83
CA ASP A 230 -18.32 -7.23 7.78
C ASP A 230 -16.95 -7.00 7.12
N LEU A 231 -16.91 -6.41 5.92
CA LEU A 231 -15.65 -6.11 5.23
C LEU A 231 -14.74 -5.29 6.14
N ASP A 232 -13.58 -5.83 6.43
CA ASP A 232 -12.55 -5.12 7.19
C ASP A 232 -11.92 -4.00 6.37
N VAL A 233 -11.77 -2.84 6.99
CA VAL A 233 -11.16 -1.64 6.41
C VAL A 233 -9.88 -1.31 7.18
N PHE A 234 -8.77 -1.26 6.49
CA PHE A 234 -7.46 -0.95 7.04
C PHE A 234 -7.06 0.48 6.68
N VAL A 235 -7.16 1.37 7.66
CA VAL A 235 -6.94 2.81 7.48
C VAL A 235 -5.48 3.16 7.69
N SER A 236 -4.90 3.88 6.73
CA SER A 236 -3.66 4.64 6.92
C SER A 236 -3.99 6.07 7.33
N LYS A 237 -3.54 6.47 8.52
CA LYS A 237 -3.63 7.85 8.98
C LYS A 237 -2.91 8.77 8.01
N ILE A 238 -3.49 9.93 7.66
CA ILE A 238 -2.81 10.89 6.80
C ILE A 238 -1.61 11.54 7.49
N GLY A 239 -0.58 11.85 6.70
CA GLY A 239 0.52 12.71 7.12
C GLY A 239 0.16 14.18 7.03
N PHE A 240 1.13 15.06 7.28
CA PHE A 240 1.04 16.47 6.98
C PHE A 240 1.52 16.76 5.55
N SER A 241 1.13 17.93 5.00
CA SER A 241 1.80 18.54 3.87
C SER A 241 2.78 19.62 4.36
N MET A 242 3.71 20.05 3.52
CA MET A 242 4.69 21.07 3.87
C MET A 242 4.04 22.35 4.40
N THR A 243 2.88 22.73 3.87
CA THR A 243 2.15 23.92 4.27
C THR A 243 1.34 23.75 5.56
N THR A 244 1.21 22.53 6.06
CA THR A 244 0.39 22.19 7.24
C THR A 244 1.23 21.80 8.47
N LEU A 245 2.57 21.92 8.39
CA LEU A 245 3.48 21.54 9.47
C LEU A 245 3.46 22.50 10.66
N VAL A 246 3.05 23.77 10.46
CA VAL A 246 3.17 24.80 11.49
C VAL A 246 1.97 24.75 12.45
N PRO A 247 2.16 24.33 13.73
CA PRO A 247 1.09 24.32 14.72
C PRO A 247 0.47 25.70 14.93
N GLY A 248 -0.83 25.74 15.24
CA GLY A 248 -1.57 26.97 15.46
C GLY A 248 -2.09 27.66 14.19
N THR A 249 -1.76 27.16 13.00
CA THR A 249 -2.36 27.61 11.74
C THR A 249 -3.66 26.87 11.45
N SER A 250 -4.59 27.50 10.70
CA SER A 250 -5.82 26.83 10.24
C SER A 250 -5.49 25.61 9.35
N ALA A 251 -4.44 25.71 8.53
CA ALA A 251 -3.97 24.64 7.69
C ALA A 251 -3.56 23.39 8.52
N HIS A 252 -2.80 23.59 9.59
CA HIS A 252 -2.44 22.53 10.54
C HIS A 252 -3.68 21.95 11.22
N ALA A 253 -4.55 22.81 11.75
CA ALA A 253 -5.76 22.40 12.46
C ALA A 253 -6.70 21.55 11.59
N GLY A 254 -6.83 21.85 10.29
CA GLY A 254 -7.63 21.06 9.36
C GLY A 254 -7.10 19.63 9.17
N TYR A 255 -5.78 19.46 9.09
CA TYR A 255 -5.17 18.12 9.00
C TYR A 255 -5.28 17.35 10.31
N VAL A 256 -5.07 18.02 11.45
CA VAL A 256 -5.27 17.41 12.78
C VAL A 256 -6.72 16.94 12.93
N ALA A 257 -7.69 17.74 12.52
CA ALA A 257 -9.12 17.38 12.60
C ALA A 257 -9.43 16.09 11.80
N VAL A 258 -8.84 15.92 10.61
CA VAL A 258 -8.96 14.67 9.84
C VAL A 258 -8.28 13.49 10.57
N GLN A 259 -7.08 13.70 11.11
CA GLN A 259 -6.35 12.65 11.83
C GLN A 259 -7.12 12.18 13.09
N GLU A 260 -7.75 13.11 13.81
CA GLU A 260 -8.60 12.81 14.97
C GLU A 260 -9.88 12.09 14.55
N ALA A 261 -10.50 12.49 13.45
CA ALA A 261 -11.65 11.82 12.88
C ALA A 261 -11.32 10.38 12.47
N GLN A 262 -10.16 10.15 11.85
CA GLN A 262 -9.68 8.80 11.51
C GLN A 262 -9.48 7.92 12.75
N GLU A 263 -8.87 8.45 13.83
CA GLU A 263 -8.71 7.71 15.09
C GLU A 263 -10.06 7.39 15.73
N SER A 264 -10.99 8.34 15.74
CA SER A 264 -12.34 8.12 16.30
C SER A 264 -13.09 7.07 15.47
N LEU A 265 -13.06 7.18 14.16
CA LEU A 265 -13.70 6.22 13.26
C LEU A 265 -13.17 4.79 13.48
N CYS A 266 -11.85 4.63 13.59
CA CYS A 266 -11.24 3.32 13.81
C CYS A 266 -11.46 2.76 15.24
N ARG A 267 -11.75 3.61 16.20
CA ARG A 267 -12.12 3.20 17.56
C ARG A 267 -13.58 2.79 17.67
N ASP A 268 -14.47 3.51 16.98
CA ASP A 268 -15.92 3.49 17.25
C ASP A 268 -16.68 2.65 16.20
N ALA A 269 -16.15 2.46 15.00
CA ALA A 269 -16.81 1.70 13.94
C ALA A 269 -16.32 0.24 13.90
N ALA A 270 -17.25 -0.70 13.82
CA ALA A 270 -16.93 -2.11 13.65
C ALA A 270 -16.21 -2.38 12.31
N HIS A 271 -15.24 -3.28 12.32
CA HIS A 271 -14.47 -3.67 11.13
C HIS A 271 -13.74 -2.51 10.47
N VAL A 272 -13.29 -1.52 11.26
CA VAL A 272 -12.42 -0.41 10.80
C VAL A 272 -11.20 -0.35 11.69
N HIS A 273 -10.03 -0.54 11.11
CA HIS A 273 -8.78 -0.73 11.84
C HIS A 273 -7.76 0.36 11.49
N MET A 274 -7.22 1.04 12.50
CA MET A 274 -6.11 1.97 12.32
C MET A 274 -4.81 1.17 12.12
N ALA A 275 -4.51 0.87 10.88
CA ALA A 275 -3.39 0.00 10.52
C ALA A 275 -2.04 0.73 10.45
N PHE A 276 -2.04 2.05 10.17
CA PHE A 276 -0.82 2.84 10.12
C PHE A 276 -1.01 4.24 10.72
N ARG A 277 -0.13 4.60 11.69
CA ARG A 277 -0.22 5.87 12.45
C ARG A 277 0.94 6.84 12.23
N LEU A 278 2.03 6.41 11.60
CA LEU A 278 3.29 7.16 11.62
C LEU A 278 3.43 8.22 10.53
N ALA A 279 2.52 8.30 9.57
CA ALA A 279 2.60 9.29 8.48
C ALA A 279 2.75 10.75 8.97
N PRO A 280 2.15 11.20 10.09
CA PRO A 280 2.38 12.55 10.60
C PRO A 280 3.85 12.90 10.91
N THR A 281 4.70 11.89 11.15
CA THR A 281 6.14 12.09 11.46
C THR A 281 7.04 12.08 10.23
N PHE A 282 6.52 11.85 9.04
CA PHE A 282 7.32 11.57 7.84
C PHE A 282 8.18 12.74 7.37
N PHE A 283 7.78 13.98 7.64
CA PHE A 283 8.66 15.13 7.40
C PHE A 283 9.89 15.09 8.32
N ASP A 284 9.70 14.75 9.59
CA ASP A 284 10.77 14.75 10.59
C ASP A 284 11.82 13.66 10.32
N VAL A 285 11.38 12.53 9.74
CA VAL A 285 12.27 11.37 9.46
C VAL A 285 12.70 11.27 7.99
N GLY A 286 12.36 12.28 7.16
CA GLY A 286 12.81 12.32 5.76
C GLY A 286 12.11 11.32 4.83
N TYR A 287 10.88 10.94 5.12
CA TYR A 287 10.11 9.96 4.33
C TYR A 287 9.13 10.61 3.33
N MET A 288 9.39 11.86 2.96
CA MET A 288 8.62 12.56 1.93
C MET A 288 9.39 12.63 0.62
N SER A 289 8.67 12.51 -0.51
CA SER A 289 9.21 12.68 -1.86
C SER A 289 8.99 14.10 -2.40
N ASP A 290 7.93 14.74 -1.94
CA ASP A 290 7.57 16.12 -2.27
C ASP A 290 6.82 16.77 -1.09
N HIS A 291 6.07 17.83 -1.35
CA HIS A 291 5.36 18.58 -0.31
C HIS A 291 4.19 17.83 0.35
N ILE A 292 3.75 16.67 -0.16
CA ILE A 292 2.58 15.93 0.34
C ILE A 292 2.69 14.41 0.15
N HIS A 293 3.49 13.93 -0.81
CA HIS A 293 3.60 12.51 -1.10
C HIS A 293 4.79 11.87 -0.40
N TYR A 294 4.64 10.62 -0.01
CA TYR A 294 5.69 9.84 0.65
C TYR A 294 6.73 9.37 -0.36
N ASN A 295 7.98 9.21 0.08
CA ASN A 295 8.99 8.52 -0.71
C ASN A 295 8.81 6.99 -0.57
N GLN A 296 9.65 6.21 -1.27
CA GLN A 296 9.51 4.76 -1.28
C GLN A 296 9.70 4.15 0.12
N ALA A 297 10.58 4.67 0.95
CA ALA A 297 10.76 4.19 2.32
C ALA A 297 9.50 4.40 3.18
N GLY A 298 8.85 5.55 3.06
CA GLY A 298 7.57 5.84 3.70
C GLY A 298 6.45 4.92 3.22
N TYR A 299 6.36 4.67 1.92
CA TYR A 299 5.39 3.72 1.36
C TYR A 299 5.65 2.28 1.81
N ASN A 300 6.90 1.83 1.84
CA ASN A 300 7.22 0.48 2.31
C ASN A 300 6.80 0.30 3.78
N MET A 301 7.13 1.27 4.65
CA MET A 301 6.70 1.24 6.05
C MET A 301 5.18 1.20 6.19
N MET A 302 4.45 2.00 5.42
CA MET A 302 2.99 1.99 5.39
C MET A 302 2.45 0.62 4.94
N GLY A 303 2.97 0.08 3.84
CA GLY A 303 2.56 -1.21 3.30
C GLY A 303 2.76 -2.36 4.27
N GLU A 304 3.92 -2.45 4.90
CA GLU A 304 4.24 -3.49 5.88
C GLU A 304 3.34 -3.43 7.12
N ALA A 305 3.02 -2.22 7.60
CA ALA A 305 2.13 -2.04 8.73
C ALA A 305 0.67 -2.44 8.39
N LEU A 306 0.17 -2.02 7.22
CA LEU A 306 -1.14 -2.42 6.71
C LEU A 306 -1.23 -3.96 6.58
N ALA A 307 -0.20 -4.62 6.05
CA ALA A 307 -0.15 -6.06 5.92
C ALA A 307 -0.15 -6.78 7.28
N SER A 308 0.61 -6.27 8.24
CA SER A 308 0.67 -6.85 9.59
C SER A 308 -0.66 -6.74 10.31
N CYS A 309 -1.34 -5.60 10.17
CA CYS A 309 -2.69 -5.40 10.70
C CYS A 309 -3.69 -6.37 10.02
N ALA A 310 -3.66 -6.47 8.69
CA ALA A 310 -4.57 -7.36 7.94
C ALA A 310 -4.37 -8.83 8.31
N ALA A 311 -3.13 -9.32 8.38
CA ALA A 311 -2.84 -10.70 8.77
C ALA A 311 -3.36 -11.01 10.20
N THR A 312 -3.18 -10.07 11.14
CA THR A 312 -3.66 -10.22 12.52
C THR A 312 -5.20 -10.22 12.58
N THR A 313 -5.85 -9.31 11.86
CA THR A 313 -7.32 -9.17 11.85
C THR A 313 -8.00 -10.39 11.22
N LEU A 314 -7.46 -10.88 10.10
CA LEU A 314 -7.99 -12.05 9.40
C LEU A 314 -7.69 -13.37 10.15
N ASN A 315 -6.85 -13.32 11.19
CA ASN A 315 -6.49 -14.46 12.04
C ASN A 315 -5.94 -15.67 11.25
N ILE A 316 -5.02 -15.39 10.32
CA ILE A 316 -4.42 -16.35 9.39
C ILE A 316 -2.89 -16.35 9.46
#